data_26f42c448dac94eef690aa8353d20742
#
_entry.id   26f42c448dac94eef690aa8353d20742
#
_cell.length_a   1.000
_cell.length_b   1.000
_cell.length_c   1.000
_cell.angle_alpha   90.00
_cell.angle_beta   90.00
_cell.angle_gamma   90.00
#
_symmetry.space_group_name_H-M   'P 1'
#
loop_
_entity.id
_entity.type
_entity.pdbx_description
1 polymer ?
#
loop_
_entity_poly.entity_id
_entity_poly.type
_entity_poly.pdbx_seq_one_letter_code
_entity_poly.pdbx_strand_id
1 'polypeptide(L)'
;MLSLMDKAAIIKLHENGYTQRRIAKDLDLSRNTVSKCISLYEKDRALLAKTTDEIEISIIQERMLSASKMDVSKRKPNKFTGKLKERFLELLKIDEERYSVLGPNKQNATAASIYRQLIKEKFEISSSRVRYYCNVYKNKNKEVYIKQFYEYGLRVEFDFHQIKLEINGEAKTFHQATISCPVSNFIFIRLFDNEKTASVFRGLIEFFRYAGGVPEEVVFDNLKPVVKVYGYKNKKQLTDEIIKFSTYYGFNVTTCNARRGNEKGYVENSGKYTRGELFSLHYKFKNIDQLNAYINEKMLEINEKSLMEFEKEKAKYHSLPIHDYTIGDFGLVRVDSKYSYALVGTNYYSIPEEYVGEDVRYTIINDVIVFYKNTKELCRHKK
;
A
#
# COMPACT_ATOMS: atom_id res chain seq x y z
N MET A 1 12.29 -39.20 -13.44
CA MET A 1 12.05 -38.02 -14.30
C MET A 1 13.16 -37.99 -15.32
N LEU A 2 12.87 -37.81 -16.60
CA LEU A 2 13.88 -37.83 -17.65
C LEU A 2 14.75 -36.57 -17.57
N SER A 3 16.06 -36.71 -17.42
CA SER A 3 16.97 -35.56 -17.46
C SER A 3 17.08 -34.98 -18.86
N LEU A 4 17.60 -33.75 -18.96
CA LEU A 4 17.86 -33.14 -20.27
C LEU A 4 18.90 -33.95 -21.07
N MET A 5 19.90 -34.50 -20.40
CA MET A 5 20.94 -35.34 -21.02
C MET A 5 20.34 -36.65 -21.56
N ASP A 6 19.46 -37.32 -20.79
CA ASP A 6 18.80 -38.53 -21.25
C ASP A 6 17.90 -38.27 -22.46
N LYS A 7 17.17 -37.16 -22.45
CA LYS A 7 16.31 -36.74 -23.58
C LYS A 7 17.14 -36.51 -24.84
N ALA A 8 18.24 -35.78 -24.71
CA ALA A 8 19.17 -35.53 -25.84
C ALA A 8 19.77 -36.84 -26.38
N ALA A 9 20.19 -37.76 -25.50
CA ALA A 9 20.69 -39.07 -25.89
C ALA A 9 19.66 -39.92 -26.63
N ILE A 10 18.40 -39.97 -26.15
CA ILE A 10 17.29 -40.65 -26.81
C ILE A 10 17.09 -40.12 -28.21
N ILE A 11 17.00 -38.79 -28.38
CA ILE A 11 16.74 -38.16 -29.67
C ILE A 11 17.89 -38.42 -30.63
N LYS A 12 19.16 -38.29 -30.20
CA LYS A 12 20.34 -38.55 -31.01
C LYS A 12 20.41 -40.00 -31.48
N LEU A 13 20.14 -40.97 -30.61
CA LEU A 13 20.13 -42.38 -30.97
C LEU A 13 18.96 -42.70 -31.90
N HIS A 14 17.80 -42.07 -31.72
CA HIS A 14 16.65 -42.24 -32.62
C HIS A 14 16.97 -41.72 -34.03
N GLU A 15 17.52 -40.52 -34.15
CA GLU A 15 17.93 -39.95 -35.45
C GLU A 15 19.00 -40.77 -36.14
N ASN A 16 19.86 -41.47 -35.38
CA ASN A 16 20.83 -42.43 -35.91
C ASN A 16 20.22 -43.80 -36.31
N GLY A 17 18.86 -43.95 -36.28
CA GLY A 17 18.17 -45.13 -36.73
C GLY A 17 18.10 -46.29 -35.71
N TYR A 18 18.45 -46.07 -34.45
CA TYR A 18 18.38 -47.12 -33.43
C TYR A 18 16.93 -47.42 -33.03
N THR A 19 16.62 -48.68 -32.82
CA THR A 19 15.29 -49.09 -32.39
C THR A 19 15.01 -48.68 -30.95
N GLN A 20 13.76 -48.36 -30.63
CA GLN A 20 13.35 -47.98 -29.26
C GLN A 20 13.77 -49.00 -28.19
N ARG A 21 13.78 -50.31 -28.54
CA ARG A 21 14.25 -51.37 -27.63
C ARG A 21 15.73 -51.28 -27.33
N ARG A 22 16.53 -51.00 -28.34
CA ARG A 22 17.98 -50.82 -28.19
C ARG A 22 18.32 -49.57 -27.39
N ILE A 23 17.69 -48.42 -27.71
CA ILE A 23 17.81 -47.17 -26.97
C ILE A 23 17.47 -47.36 -25.49
N ALA A 24 16.37 -48.03 -25.17
CA ALA A 24 15.96 -48.32 -23.80
C ALA A 24 17.00 -49.16 -23.04
N LYS A 25 17.62 -50.15 -23.70
CA LYS A 25 18.65 -50.99 -23.13
C LYS A 25 19.96 -50.21 -22.92
N ASP A 26 20.38 -49.46 -23.92
CA ASP A 26 21.67 -48.74 -23.89
C ASP A 26 21.69 -47.59 -22.86
N LEU A 27 20.51 -46.98 -22.58
CA LEU A 27 20.38 -45.90 -21.63
C LEU A 27 19.78 -46.31 -20.26
N ASP A 28 19.57 -47.60 -20.04
CA ASP A 28 18.90 -48.17 -18.84
C ASP A 28 17.56 -47.50 -18.49
N LEU A 29 16.75 -47.26 -19.52
CA LEU A 29 15.46 -46.60 -19.40
C LEU A 29 14.30 -47.53 -19.76
N SER A 30 13.10 -47.25 -19.24
CA SER A 30 11.94 -48.03 -19.65
C SER A 30 11.58 -47.74 -21.12
N ARG A 31 11.22 -48.76 -21.86
CA ARG A 31 10.78 -48.64 -23.27
C ARG A 31 9.62 -47.63 -23.42
N ASN A 32 8.70 -47.59 -22.45
CA ASN A 32 7.58 -46.63 -22.46
C ASN A 32 8.08 -45.16 -22.31
N THR A 33 9.13 -44.92 -21.55
CA THR A 33 9.74 -43.60 -21.42
C THR A 33 10.38 -43.16 -22.73
N VAL A 34 11.14 -44.06 -23.38
CA VAL A 34 11.76 -43.81 -24.68
C VAL A 34 10.72 -43.55 -25.74
N SER A 35 9.69 -44.41 -25.85
CA SER A 35 8.58 -44.27 -26.82
C SER A 35 7.84 -42.93 -26.67
N LYS A 36 7.52 -42.53 -25.42
CA LYS A 36 6.85 -41.24 -25.18
C LYS A 36 7.75 -40.04 -25.56
N CYS A 37 9.04 -40.12 -25.28
CA CYS A 37 9.99 -39.07 -25.63
C CYS A 37 10.07 -38.91 -27.16
N ILE A 38 10.23 -39.98 -27.90
CA ILE A 38 10.30 -39.99 -29.37
C ILE A 38 9.00 -39.48 -29.98
N SER A 39 7.85 -39.98 -29.53
CA SER A 39 6.55 -39.54 -30.06
C SER A 39 6.29 -38.04 -29.82
N LEU A 40 6.75 -37.48 -28.68
CA LEU A 40 6.65 -36.04 -28.43
C LEU A 40 7.57 -35.24 -29.35
N TYR A 41 8.80 -35.72 -29.53
CA TYR A 41 9.76 -35.12 -30.43
C TYR A 41 9.28 -35.07 -31.88
N GLU A 42 8.77 -36.17 -32.40
CA GLU A 42 8.22 -36.26 -33.77
C GLU A 42 7.02 -35.33 -33.96
N LYS A 43 6.11 -35.23 -32.96
CA LYS A 43 4.99 -34.29 -33.00
C LYS A 43 5.44 -32.84 -33.05
N ASP A 44 6.42 -32.47 -32.19
CA ASP A 44 6.94 -31.13 -32.15
C ASP A 44 7.69 -30.77 -33.43
N ARG A 45 8.43 -31.72 -34.01
CA ARG A 45 9.10 -31.57 -35.33
C ARG A 45 8.09 -31.37 -36.47
N ALA A 46 6.98 -32.14 -36.46
CA ALA A 46 5.90 -31.97 -37.42
C ALA A 46 5.17 -30.63 -37.31
N LEU A 47 5.04 -30.09 -36.10
CA LEU A 47 4.50 -28.76 -35.86
C LEU A 47 5.45 -27.65 -36.35
N LEU A 48 6.74 -27.75 -36.06
CA LEU A 48 7.74 -26.82 -36.58
C LEU A 48 7.75 -26.69 -38.08
N ALA A 49 7.50 -27.84 -38.80
CA ALA A 49 7.46 -27.81 -40.27
C ALA A 49 6.24 -27.09 -40.85
N LYS A 50 5.20 -26.83 -40.05
CA LYS A 50 3.93 -26.19 -40.45
C LYS A 50 3.78 -24.75 -39.97
N THR A 51 4.55 -24.35 -39.00
CA THR A 51 4.44 -23.04 -38.31
C THR A 51 5.42 -22.05 -38.95
N THR A 52 4.92 -20.83 -39.25
CA THR A 52 5.69 -19.71 -39.80
C THR A 52 5.83 -18.58 -38.77
N ASP A 53 5.16 -18.63 -37.64
CA ASP A 53 5.25 -17.62 -36.59
C ASP A 53 6.51 -17.84 -35.74
N GLU A 54 7.39 -16.84 -35.71
CA GLU A 54 8.66 -16.88 -34.99
C GLU A 54 8.49 -17.12 -33.47
N ILE A 55 7.43 -16.57 -32.85
CA ILE A 55 7.14 -16.77 -31.43
C ILE A 55 6.73 -18.22 -31.17
N GLU A 56 5.85 -18.76 -31.99
CA GLU A 56 5.40 -20.15 -31.88
C GLU A 56 6.55 -21.13 -32.14
N ILE A 57 7.40 -20.85 -33.12
CA ILE A 57 8.64 -21.61 -33.39
C ILE A 57 9.51 -21.66 -32.15
N SER A 58 9.78 -20.51 -31.51
CA SER A 58 10.61 -20.42 -30.30
C SER A 58 10.03 -21.26 -29.16
N ILE A 59 8.72 -21.18 -28.92
CA ILE A 59 8.01 -21.96 -27.88
C ILE A 59 8.13 -23.47 -28.14
N ILE A 60 7.96 -23.90 -29.38
CA ILE A 60 8.07 -25.33 -29.73
C ILE A 60 9.52 -25.80 -29.58
N GLN A 61 10.51 -25.01 -30.00
CA GLN A 61 11.93 -25.33 -29.85
C GLN A 61 12.31 -25.46 -28.36
N GLU A 62 11.86 -24.53 -27.49
CA GLU A 62 12.11 -24.62 -26.07
C GLU A 62 11.48 -25.90 -25.46
N ARG A 63 10.26 -26.24 -25.86
CA ARG A 63 9.57 -27.47 -25.41
C ARG A 63 10.31 -28.73 -25.87
N MET A 64 10.83 -28.74 -27.09
CA MET A 64 11.63 -29.84 -27.62
C MET A 64 12.93 -30.03 -26.83
N LEU A 65 13.57 -28.93 -26.43
CA LEU A 65 14.89 -28.91 -25.80
C LEU A 65 14.82 -28.93 -24.25
N SER A 66 13.68 -28.65 -23.64
CA SER A 66 13.56 -28.61 -22.17
C SER A 66 13.44 -30.02 -21.57
N ALA A 67 13.87 -30.15 -20.30
CA ALA A 67 13.66 -31.36 -19.53
C ALA A 67 12.15 -31.64 -19.32
N SER A 68 11.74 -32.90 -19.34
CA SER A 68 10.35 -33.29 -19.11
C SER A 68 9.90 -32.91 -17.71
N LYS A 69 9.04 -31.89 -17.58
CA LYS A 69 8.38 -31.56 -16.31
C LYS A 69 7.22 -32.52 -16.07
N MET A 70 7.11 -33.04 -14.84
CA MET A 70 6.00 -33.88 -14.46
C MET A 70 4.76 -33.02 -14.32
N ASP A 71 3.72 -33.29 -15.14
CA ASP A 71 2.42 -32.67 -14.98
C ASP A 71 1.76 -33.17 -13.69
N VAL A 72 1.83 -32.35 -12.66
CA VAL A 72 1.19 -32.61 -11.35
C VAL A 72 -0.25 -32.13 -11.30
N SER A 73 -0.74 -31.43 -12.33
CA SER A 73 -2.09 -30.86 -12.37
C SER A 73 -3.18 -31.89 -12.29
N LYS A 74 -2.91 -33.10 -12.78
CA LYS A 74 -3.83 -34.25 -12.80
C LYS A 74 -3.78 -35.12 -11.55
N ARG A 75 -2.92 -34.85 -10.59
CA ARG A 75 -2.87 -35.60 -9.32
C ARG A 75 -4.08 -35.27 -8.47
N LYS A 76 -5.01 -36.19 -8.35
CA LYS A 76 -6.14 -36.08 -7.42
C LYS A 76 -5.62 -36.27 -5.99
N PRO A 77 -5.98 -35.39 -5.04
CA PRO A 77 -5.61 -35.56 -3.64
C PRO A 77 -6.35 -36.75 -3.04
N ASN A 78 -5.61 -37.76 -2.59
CA ASN A 78 -6.15 -39.06 -2.12
C ASN A 78 -7.05 -39.01 -0.86
N LYS A 79 -7.08 -37.90 -0.12
CA LYS A 79 -7.81 -37.80 1.17
C LYS A 79 -8.82 -36.63 1.25
N PHE A 80 -9.00 -35.84 0.20
CA PHE A 80 -9.98 -34.74 0.19
C PHE A 80 -11.04 -34.99 -0.87
N THR A 81 -11.88 -36.00 -0.61
CA THR A 81 -12.92 -36.47 -1.54
C THR A 81 -14.21 -36.79 -0.79
N GLY A 82 -15.32 -36.94 -1.50
CA GLY A 82 -16.60 -37.32 -0.95
C GLY A 82 -17.12 -36.38 0.17
N LYS A 83 -17.69 -36.98 1.20
CA LYS A 83 -18.35 -36.27 2.33
C LYS A 83 -17.50 -35.20 3.00
N LEU A 84 -16.17 -35.41 3.13
CA LEU A 84 -15.28 -34.41 3.71
C LEU A 84 -15.19 -33.13 2.85
N LYS A 85 -15.10 -33.28 1.53
CA LYS A 85 -15.05 -32.15 0.61
C LYS A 85 -16.37 -31.40 0.57
N GLU A 86 -17.49 -32.14 0.53
CA GLU A 86 -18.83 -31.52 0.57
C GLU A 86 -19.01 -30.70 1.84
N ARG A 87 -18.71 -31.30 3.00
CA ARG A 87 -18.84 -30.59 4.28
C ARG A 87 -17.95 -29.40 4.39
N PHE A 88 -16.71 -29.48 3.89
CA PHE A 88 -15.79 -28.34 3.83
C PHE A 88 -16.35 -27.19 2.98
N LEU A 89 -16.93 -27.49 1.83
CA LEU A 89 -17.55 -26.50 0.95
C LEU A 89 -18.80 -25.86 1.59
N GLU A 90 -19.62 -26.63 2.31
CA GLU A 90 -20.75 -26.10 3.07
C GLU A 90 -20.29 -25.09 4.14
N LEU A 91 -19.23 -25.40 4.89
CA LEU A 91 -18.68 -24.48 5.89
C LEU A 91 -18.15 -23.17 5.26
N LEU A 92 -17.61 -23.22 4.04
CA LEU A 92 -17.24 -22.03 3.29
C LEU A 92 -18.45 -21.21 2.84
N LYS A 93 -19.51 -21.88 2.35
CA LYS A 93 -20.77 -21.22 1.97
C LYS A 93 -21.42 -20.50 3.14
N ILE A 94 -21.44 -21.11 4.33
CA ILE A 94 -21.96 -20.47 5.55
C ILE A 94 -21.19 -19.16 5.82
N ASP A 95 -19.86 -19.12 5.61
CA ASP A 95 -19.06 -17.91 5.78
C ASP A 95 -19.41 -16.84 4.73
N GLU A 96 -19.66 -17.24 3.48
CA GLU A 96 -20.08 -16.34 2.39
C GLU A 96 -21.50 -15.80 2.61
N GLU A 97 -22.46 -16.65 3.00
CA GLU A 97 -23.83 -16.23 3.33
C GLU A 97 -23.86 -15.26 4.50
N ARG A 98 -23.09 -15.56 5.55
CA ARG A 98 -22.95 -14.66 6.69
C ARG A 98 -22.40 -13.30 6.24
N TYR A 99 -21.39 -13.28 5.38
CA TYR A 99 -20.82 -12.06 4.83
C TYR A 99 -21.85 -11.25 4.02
N SER A 100 -22.71 -11.91 3.25
CA SER A 100 -23.75 -11.26 2.46
C SER A 100 -24.86 -10.68 3.34
N VAL A 101 -25.22 -11.35 4.44
CA VAL A 101 -26.31 -10.93 5.34
C VAL A 101 -25.83 -9.87 6.34
N LEU A 102 -24.66 -10.05 6.96
CA LEU A 102 -24.17 -9.20 8.06
C LEU A 102 -23.17 -8.11 7.58
N GLY A 103 -22.80 -8.12 6.30
CA GLY A 103 -21.80 -7.24 5.75
C GLY A 103 -20.36 -7.53 6.21
N PRO A 104 -19.40 -6.72 5.79
CA PRO A 104 -18.00 -6.90 6.15
C PRO A 104 -17.76 -6.63 7.64
N ASN A 105 -17.50 -7.67 8.39
CA ASN A 105 -17.13 -7.61 9.80
C ASN A 105 -15.89 -8.47 10.08
N LYS A 106 -15.32 -8.37 11.29
CA LYS A 106 -14.11 -9.12 11.69
C LYS A 106 -14.36 -10.59 12.04
N GLN A 107 -15.61 -11.07 12.00
CA GLN A 107 -16.01 -12.43 12.37
C GLN A 107 -15.94 -13.41 11.17
N ASN A 108 -14.79 -13.51 10.53
CA ASN A 108 -14.61 -14.42 9.39
C ASN A 108 -14.27 -15.84 9.83
N ALA A 109 -14.78 -16.84 9.14
CA ALA A 109 -14.36 -18.20 9.38
C ALA A 109 -12.88 -18.37 9.01
N THR A 110 -12.08 -18.72 10.00
CA THR A 110 -10.65 -18.99 9.84
C THR A 110 -10.42 -20.45 9.47
N ALA A 111 -9.30 -20.76 8.83
CA ALA A 111 -8.92 -22.14 8.57
C ALA A 111 -8.86 -22.99 9.87
N ALA A 112 -8.50 -22.35 11.00
CA ALA A 112 -8.47 -22.99 12.31
C ALA A 112 -9.89 -23.29 12.85
N SER A 113 -10.88 -22.40 12.63
CA SER A 113 -12.26 -22.66 13.03
C SER A 113 -12.89 -23.76 12.19
N ILE A 114 -12.67 -23.75 10.87
CA ILE A 114 -13.11 -24.82 9.96
C ILE A 114 -12.47 -26.15 10.34
N TYR A 115 -11.17 -26.19 10.62
CA TYR A 115 -10.47 -27.38 11.08
C TYR A 115 -11.11 -27.95 12.36
N ARG A 116 -11.30 -27.12 13.39
CA ARG A 116 -11.94 -27.55 14.67
C ARG A 116 -13.33 -28.13 14.44
N GLN A 117 -14.12 -27.54 13.55
CA GLN A 117 -15.45 -28.04 13.24
C GLN A 117 -15.41 -29.41 12.56
N LEU A 118 -14.53 -29.59 11.57
CA LEU A 118 -14.34 -30.87 10.88
C LEU A 118 -13.88 -31.98 11.85
N ILE A 119 -12.96 -31.69 12.77
CA ILE A 119 -12.52 -32.64 13.79
C ILE A 119 -13.66 -33.00 14.77
N LYS A 120 -14.45 -32.01 15.19
CA LYS A 120 -15.65 -32.25 16.03
C LYS A 120 -16.65 -33.19 15.32
N GLU A 121 -16.75 -33.08 14.01
CA GLU A 121 -17.59 -33.96 13.16
C GLU A 121 -16.89 -35.28 12.78
N LYS A 122 -15.77 -35.62 13.44
CA LYS A 122 -15.01 -36.89 13.29
C LYS A 122 -14.38 -37.11 11.91
N PHE A 123 -14.10 -36.03 11.15
CA PHE A 123 -13.32 -36.13 9.89
C PHE A 123 -11.80 -36.17 10.18
N GLU A 124 -11.13 -37.08 9.50
CA GLU A 124 -9.65 -37.20 9.59
C GLU A 124 -8.97 -36.28 8.56
N ILE A 125 -8.53 -35.14 8.99
CA ILE A 125 -7.78 -34.16 8.17
C ILE A 125 -6.76 -33.40 9.04
N SER A 126 -5.61 -33.04 8.49
CA SER A 126 -4.63 -32.19 9.22
C SER A 126 -4.96 -30.70 9.05
N SER A 127 -4.58 -29.90 10.08
CA SER A 127 -4.78 -28.44 10.07
C SER A 127 -4.08 -27.75 8.89
N SER A 128 -2.90 -28.23 8.52
CA SER A 128 -2.14 -27.73 7.36
C SER A 128 -2.87 -27.97 6.05
N ARG A 129 -3.56 -29.09 5.93
CA ARG A 129 -4.36 -29.42 4.74
C ARG A 129 -5.63 -28.57 4.66
N VAL A 130 -6.33 -28.35 5.77
CA VAL A 130 -7.46 -27.41 5.80
C VAL A 130 -7.01 -26.01 5.40
N ARG A 131 -5.88 -25.52 5.92
CA ARG A 131 -5.30 -24.24 5.53
C ARG A 131 -4.99 -24.16 4.04
N TYR A 132 -4.39 -25.21 3.48
CA TYR A 132 -4.12 -25.30 2.04
C TYR A 132 -5.43 -25.19 1.22
N TYR A 133 -6.46 -25.97 1.55
CA TYR A 133 -7.72 -25.92 0.82
C TYR A 133 -8.47 -24.61 1.01
N CYS A 134 -8.49 -24.02 2.20
CA CYS A 134 -9.01 -22.66 2.40
C CYS A 134 -8.33 -21.65 1.48
N ASN A 135 -7.01 -21.73 1.34
CA ASN A 135 -6.28 -20.85 0.43
C ASN A 135 -6.62 -21.11 -1.03
N VAL A 136 -6.71 -22.37 -1.46
CA VAL A 136 -7.06 -22.74 -2.84
C VAL A 136 -8.47 -22.23 -3.20
N TYR A 137 -9.45 -22.42 -2.32
CA TYR A 137 -10.84 -22.01 -2.60
C TYR A 137 -11.05 -20.50 -2.44
N LYS A 138 -10.44 -19.85 -1.46
CA LYS A 138 -10.49 -18.38 -1.30
C LYS A 138 -9.71 -17.65 -2.41
N ASN A 139 -8.64 -18.28 -2.95
CA ASN A 139 -7.84 -17.69 -4.03
C ASN A 139 -8.49 -17.83 -5.42
N LYS A 140 -9.52 -18.66 -5.60
CA LYS A 140 -10.27 -18.74 -6.87
C LYS A 140 -11.01 -17.43 -7.19
N ASN A 141 -11.34 -16.64 -6.18
CA ASN A 141 -12.04 -15.36 -6.30
C ASN A 141 -11.08 -14.17 -5.97
N LYS A 142 -9.77 -14.36 -6.09
CA LYS A 142 -8.86 -13.21 -5.96
C LYS A 142 -9.07 -12.28 -7.13
N GLU A 143 -9.45 -11.06 -6.80
CA GLU A 143 -9.36 -9.95 -7.75
C GLU A 143 -7.92 -9.87 -8.25
N VAL A 144 -7.72 -9.86 -9.54
CA VAL A 144 -6.42 -9.68 -10.16
C VAL A 144 -6.18 -8.17 -10.21
N TYR A 145 -5.24 -7.70 -9.40
CA TYR A 145 -4.85 -6.30 -9.41
C TYR A 145 -3.81 -6.05 -10.50
N ILE A 146 -4.11 -5.14 -11.40
CA ILE A 146 -3.14 -4.65 -12.37
C ILE A 146 -2.17 -3.76 -11.59
N LYS A 147 -0.88 -4.09 -11.62
CA LYS A 147 0.15 -3.24 -11.02
C LYS A 147 0.13 -1.89 -11.75
N GLN A 148 -0.19 -0.83 -11.01
CA GLN A 148 -0.12 0.52 -11.55
C GLN A 148 1.35 0.94 -11.66
N PHE A 149 1.71 1.50 -12.80
CA PHE A 149 3.03 2.11 -13.02
C PHE A 149 2.82 3.62 -13.02
N TYR A 150 3.63 4.30 -12.24
CA TYR A 150 3.62 5.75 -12.16
C TYR A 150 4.91 6.31 -12.75
N GLU A 151 4.84 7.51 -13.30
CA GLU A 151 6.03 8.24 -13.72
C GLU A 151 6.76 8.84 -12.52
N TYR A 152 8.07 9.06 -12.68
CA TYR A 152 8.87 9.71 -11.66
C TYR A 152 8.36 11.13 -11.36
N GLY A 153 8.25 11.45 -10.08
CA GLY A 153 7.82 12.77 -9.62
C GLY A 153 6.31 13.02 -9.66
N LEU A 154 5.53 12.08 -10.23
CA LEU A 154 4.10 12.27 -10.40
C LEU A 154 3.36 12.23 -9.06
N ARG A 155 3.62 11.22 -8.22
CA ARG A 155 2.71 10.89 -7.12
C ARG A 155 3.41 10.48 -5.84
N VAL A 156 2.88 10.98 -4.71
CA VAL A 156 3.17 10.45 -3.37
C VAL A 156 1.88 10.13 -2.63
N GLU A 157 1.94 9.19 -1.70
CA GLU A 157 0.79 8.74 -0.91
C GLU A 157 1.01 9.08 0.56
N PHE A 158 0.03 9.72 1.19
CA PHE A 158 0.06 10.13 2.60
C PHE A 158 -0.94 9.32 3.44
N ASP A 159 -0.50 8.84 4.61
CA ASP A 159 -1.38 8.18 5.58
C ASP A 159 -0.95 8.42 7.02
N PHE A 160 -1.92 8.28 7.96
CA PHE A 160 -1.66 8.25 9.38
C PHE A 160 -1.84 6.85 9.97
N HIS A 161 -0.94 6.49 10.87
CA HIS A 161 -1.01 5.25 11.64
C HIS A 161 -0.80 5.52 13.12
N GLN A 162 -1.64 4.98 13.99
CA GLN A 162 -1.44 5.07 15.43
C GLN A 162 -0.34 4.12 15.90
N ILE A 163 0.54 4.64 16.76
CA ILE A 163 1.57 3.89 17.48
C ILE A 163 1.56 4.27 18.96
N LYS A 164 1.96 3.33 19.82
CA LYS A 164 2.14 3.58 21.25
C LYS A 164 3.60 3.38 21.60
N LEU A 165 4.19 4.38 22.24
CA LEU A 165 5.59 4.40 22.69
C LEU A 165 5.65 4.78 24.16
N GLU A 166 6.74 4.43 24.83
CA GLU A 166 7.04 4.85 26.19
C GLU A 166 8.06 6.01 26.14
N ILE A 167 7.66 7.17 26.63
CA ILE A 167 8.52 8.36 26.72
C ILE A 167 8.71 8.70 28.18
N ASN A 168 9.95 8.69 28.64
CA ASN A 168 10.29 8.95 30.07
C ASN A 168 9.49 8.09 31.05
N GLY A 169 9.23 6.82 30.72
CA GLY A 169 8.47 5.87 31.54
C GLY A 169 6.95 5.96 31.40
N GLU A 170 6.43 6.89 30.60
CA GLU A 170 4.99 7.05 30.38
C GLU A 170 4.58 6.57 28.97
N ALA A 171 3.49 5.80 28.91
CA ALA A 171 2.92 5.35 27.64
C ALA A 171 2.21 6.51 26.92
N LYS A 172 2.66 6.86 25.74
CA LYS A 172 2.09 7.93 24.91
C LYS A 172 1.67 7.39 23.54
N THR A 173 0.51 7.85 23.06
CA THR A 173 0.04 7.55 21.70
C THR A 173 0.48 8.64 20.75
N PHE A 174 1.11 8.24 19.65
CA PHE A 174 1.50 9.10 18.53
C PHE A 174 0.77 8.72 17.26
N HIS A 175 0.70 9.66 16.34
CA HIS A 175 0.18 9.50 15.00
C HIS A 175 1.35 9.61 14.01
N GLN A 176 1.72 8.47 13.44
CA GLN A 176 2.79 8.38 12.45
C GLN A 176 2.25 8.83 11.10
N ALA A 177 2.67 10.00 10.64
CA ALA A 177 2.52 10.40 9.25
C ALA A 177 3.53 9.61 8.41
N THR A 178 3.03 8.86 7.45
CA THR A 178 3.83 8.10 6.48
C THR A 178 3.58 8.67 5.10
N ILE A 179 4.64 9.09 4.41
CA ILE A 179 4.59 9.52 3.02
C ILE A 179 5.42 8.53 2.22
N SER A 180 4.80 7.85 1.27
CA SER A 180 5.47 6.87 0.43
C SER A 180 5.47 7.31 -1.03
N CYS A 181 6.60 7.07 -1.70
CA CYS A 181 6.82 7.33 -3.11
C CYS A 181 6.67 6.00 -3.87
N PRO A 182 5.58 5.77 -4.62
CA PRO A 182 5.28 4.46 -5.19
C PRO A 182 6.28 3.97 -6.24
N VAL A 183 7.03 4.87 -6.88
CA VAL A 183 8.02 4.51 -7.91
C VAL A 183 9.33 4.07 -7.29
N SER A 184 9.90 4.88 -6.40
CA SER A 184 11.17 4.57 -5.73
C SER A 184 11.04 3.62 -4.55
N ASN A 185 9.83 3.45 -4.01
CA ASN A 185 9.56 2.82 -2.70
C ASN A 185 10.19 3.57 -1.52
N PHE A 186 10.51 4.85 -1.69
CA PHE A 186 11.02 5.69 -0.61
C PHE A 186 9.90 5.98 0.39
N ILE A 187 10.24 5.96 1.69
CA ILE A 187 9.29 6.16 2.79
C ILE A 187 9.80 7.29 3.69
N PHE A 188 9.00 8.32 3.86
CA PHE A 188 9.25 9.39 4.81
C PHE A 188 8.30 9.28 6.00
N ILE A 189 8.81 9.50 7.21
CA ILE A 189 8.06 9.30 8.46
C ILE A 189 8.25 10.49 9.38
N ARG A 190 7.15 10.92 10.02
CA ARG A 190 7.15 11.85 11.15
C ARG A 190 6.08 11.45 12.17
N LEU A 191 6.29 11.80 13.43
CA LEU A 191 5.33 11.55 14.49
C LEU A 191 4.70 12.85 14.97
N PHE A 192 3.40 12.78 15.21
CA PHE A 192 2.58 13.88 15.71
C PHE A 192 1.71 13.44 16.87
N ASP A 193 1.28 14.37 17.70
CA ASP A 193 0.36 14.09 18.81
C ASP A 193 -1.09 13.90 18.34
N ASN A 194 -1.42 14.25 17.11
CA ASN A 194 -2.77 14.15 16.56
C ASN A 194 -2.76 14.12 15.03
N GLU A 195 -3.94 13.86 14.41
CA GLU A 195 -4.17 13.85 12.97
C GLU A 195 -4.91 15.10 12.46
N LYS A 196 -4.70 16.25 13.11
CA LYS A 196 -5.33 17.52 12.71
C LYS A 196 -4.67 18.10 11.46
N THR A 197 -5.32 19.10 10.87
CA THR A 197 -4.86 19.82 9.65
C THR A 197 -3.41 20.30 9.80
N ALA A 198 -3.05 20.85 10.95
CA ALA A 198 -1.69 21.31 11.21
C ALA A 198 -0.66 20.16 11.14
N SER A 199 -0.99 18.97 11.61
CA SER A 199 -0.10 17.80 11.55
C SER A 199 0.06 17.29 10.13
N VAL A 200 -1.00 17.28 9.31
CA VAL A 200 -0.93 16.95 7.88
C VAL A 200 0.00 17.93 7.16
N PHE A 201 -0.22 19.22 7.35
CA PHE A 201 0.58 20.25 6.67
C PHE A 201 2.04 20.22 7.10
N ARG A 202 2.33 20.08 8.40
CA ARG A 202 3.72 19.95 8.89
C ARG A 202 4.41 18.73 8.31
N GLY A 203 3.72 17.58 8.27
CA GLY A 203 4.27 16.36 7.67
C GLY A 203 4.63 16.55 6.21
N LEU A 204 3.78 17.20 5.42
CA LEU A 204 4.03 17.51 4.01
C LEU A 204 5.15 18.55 3.83
N ILE A 205 5.15 19.63 4.62
CA ILE A 205 6.22 20.65 4.56
C ILE A 205 7.58 20.03 4.84
N GLU A 206 7.68 19.20 5.87
CA GLU A 206 8.93 18.52 6.21
C GLU A 206 9.37 17.55 5.11
N PHE A 207 8.43 16.83 4.50
CA PHE A 207 8.72 15.97 3.35
C PHE A 207 9.20 16.79 2.14
N PHE A 208 8.49 17.86 1.78
CA PHE A 208 8.86 18.72 0.65
C PHE A 208 10.26 19.34 0.84
N ARG A 209 10.56 19.78 2.05
CA ARG A 209 11.91 20.27 2.40
C ARG A 209 12.97 19.17 2.28
N TYR A 210 12.68 17.98 2.80
CA TYR A 210 13.58 16.83 2.70
C TYR A 210 13.83 16.43 1.25
N ALA A 211 12.79 16.41 0.44
CA ALA A 211 12.86 16.10 -0.97
C ALA A 211 13.48 17.22 -1.83
N GLY A 212 13.48 18.47 -1.32
CA GLY A 212 13.93 19.65 -2.08
C GLY A 212 12.97 20.08 -3.18
N GLY A 213 11.71 19.63 -3.16
CA GLY A 213 10.70 19.91 -4.16
C GLY A 213 9.33 19.36 -3.80
N VAL A 214 8.35 19.61 -4.68
CA VAL A 214 6.94 19.24 -4.51
C VAL A 214 6.52 18.28 -5.62
N PRO A 215 5.93 17.11 -5.32
CA PRO A 215 5.40 16.21 -6.34
C PRO A 215 4.18 16.83 -7.04
N GLU A 216 3.82 16.31 -8.20
CA GLU A 216 2.65 16.79 -8.94
C GLU A 216 1.34 16.46 -8.22
N GLU A 217 1.26 15.30 -7.54
CA GLU A 217 0.06 14.82 -6.86
C GLU A 217 0.37 14.27 -5.47
N VAL A 218 -0.49 14.60 -4.51
CA VAL A 218 -0.49 13.96 -3.18
C VAL A 218 -1.84 13.23 -3.00
N VAL A 219 -1.75 11.94 -2.74
CA VAL A 219 -2.92 11.07 -2.54
C VAL A 219 -3.15 10.83 -1.07
N PHE A 220 -4.37 11.07 -0.63
CA PHE A 220 -4.80 10.88 0.75
C PHE A 220 -5.87 9.77 0.84
N ASP A 221 -5.92 9.09 1.97
CA ASP A 221 -7.16 8.42 2.35
C ASP A 221 -8.22 9.46 2.78
N ASN A 222 -9.41 9.00 3.15
CA ASN A 222 -10.51 9.85 3.58
C ASN A 222 -10.23 10.53 4.94
N LEU A 223 -9.12 11.24 5.04
CA LEU A 223 -8.72 11.97 6.23
C LEU A 223 -9.65 13.17 6.45
N LYS A 224 -10.18 13.33 7.67
CA LYS A 224 -11.04 14.46 8.05
C LYS A 224 -10.43 15.84 7.74
N PRO A 225 -9.12 16.07 7.93
CA PRO A 225 -8.48 17.33 7.54
C PRO A 225 -8.49 17.63 6.04
N VAL A 226 -8.66 16.61 5.21
CA VAL A 226 -8.59 16.72 3.75
C VAL A 226 -9.98 16.72 3.11
N VAL A 227 -10.90 15.91 3.65
CA VAL A 227 -12.23 15.69 3.06
C VAL A 227 -13.34 16.01 4.03
N LYS A 228 -14.27 16.86 3.60
CA LYS A 228 -15.57 17.06 4.23
C LYS A 228 -16.62 16.19 3.53
N VAL A 229 -17.49 15.54 4.32
CA VAL A 229 -18.61 14.74 3.79
C VAL A 229 -19.89 15.55 3.99
N TYR A 230 -20.60 15.86 2.91
CA TYR A 230 -21.85 16.63 2.95
C TYR A 230 -23.03 15.86 2.39
N GLY A 231 -24.19 16.07 3.04
CA GLY A 231 -25.52 15.77 2.52
C GLY A 231 -25.91 14.29 2.46
N TYR A 232 -27.16 14.05 2.09
CA TYR A 232 -27.84 12.75 2.05
C TYR A 232 -27.16 11.68 1.15
N LYS A 233 -26.34 12.10 0.18
CA LYS A 233 -25.61 11.20 -0.75
C LYS A 233 -24.12 11.08 -0.44
N ASN A 234 -23.65 11.44 0.76
CA ASN A 234 -22.26 11.36 1.17
C ASN A 234 -21.28 11.94 0.10
N LYS A 235 -21.62 13.09 -0.47
CA LYS A 235 -20.73 13.77 -1.43
C LYS A 235 -19.48 14.23 -0.71
N LYS A 236 -18.34 13.79 -1.21
CA LYS A 236 -17.02 14.19 -0.70
C LYS A 236 -16.61 15.50 -1.36
N GLN A 237 -16.12 16.44 -0.56
CA GLN A 237 -15.53 17.68 -0.99
C GLN A 237 -14.25 17.94 -0.23
N LEU A 238 -13.24 18.47 -0.88
CA LEU A 238 -12.00 18.89 -0.22
C LEU A 238 -12.29 20.02 0.77
N THR A 239 -11.51 20.08 1.85
CA THR A 239 -11.58 21.20 2.80
C THR A 239 -10.95 22.44 2.18
N ASP A 240 -11.40 23.62 2.58
CA ASP A 240 -10.86 24.89 2.08
C ASP A 240 -9.38 25.05 2.44
N GLU A 241 -8.99 24.52 3.60
CA GLU A 241 -7.61 24.52 4.11
C GLU A 241 -6.68 23.74 3.18
N ILE A 242 -7.06 22.51 2.78
CA ILE A 242 -6.23 21.71 1.86
C ILE A 242 -6.18 22.31 0.47
N ILE A 243 -7.27 22.92 0.00
CA ILE A 243 -7.29 23.63 -1.30
C ILE A 243 -6.30 24.79 -1.29
N LYS A 244 -6.30 25.63 -0.23
CA LYS A 244 -5.34 26.74 -0.09
C LYS A 244 -3.89 26.22 -0.03
N PHE A 245 -3.65 25.20 0.77
CA PHE A 245 -2.34 24.60 0.94
C PHE A 245 -1.81 24.00 -0.37
N SER A 246 -2.62 23.21 -1.06
CA SER A 246 -2.21 22.59 -2.33
C SER A 246 -2.01 23.62 -3.45
N THR A 247 -2.83 24.68 -3.48
CA THR A 247 -2.65 25.79 -4.43
C THR A 247 -1.34 26.53 -4.16
N TYR A 248 -0.99 26.72 -2.89
CA TYR A 248 0.26 27.41 -2.53
C TYR A 248 1.51 26.65 -2.96
N TYR A 249 1.51 25.33 -2.80
CA TYR A 249 2.63 24.46 -3.18
C TYR A 249 2.57 23.98 -4.63
N GLY A 250 1.43 24.13 -5.32
CA GLY A 250 1.26 23.77 -6.72
C GLY A 250 1.06 22.26 -6.99
N PHE A 251 0.49 21.51 -6.03
CA PHE A 251 0.22 20.09 -6.23
C PHE A 251 -1.28 19.77 -6.30
N ASN A 252 -1.61 18.66 -6.95
CA ASN A 252 -2.97 18.14 -7.04
C ASN A 252 -3.31 17.26 -5.83
N VAL A 253 -4.55 17.38 -5.34
CA VAL A 253 -5.06 16.56 -4.23
C VAL A 253 -5.99 15.48 -4.77
N THR A 254 -5.63 14.22 -4.55
CA THR A 254 -6.47 13.07 -4.89
C THR A 254 -6.85 12.31 -3.63
N THR A 255 -8.10 11.86 -3.56
CA THR A 255 -8.60 11.07 -2.43
C THR A 255 -9.07 9.70 -2.92
N CYS A 256 -8.70 8.66 -2.19
CA CYS A 256 -9.09 7.29 -2.53
C CYS A 256 -10.61 7.10 -2.46
N ASN A 257 -11.15 6.31 -3.38
CA ASN A 257 -12.54 5.91 -3.34
C ASN A 257 -12.81 4.98 -2.14
N ALA A 258 -13.96 5.13 -1.51
CA ALA A 258 -14.38 4.27 -0.41
C ALA A 258 -14.39 2.79 -0.87
N ARG A 259 -13.75 1.90 -0.10
CA ARG A 259 -13.65 0.44 -0.34
C ARG A 259 -12.76 0.02 -1.52
N ARG A 260 -11.94 0.90 -2.09
CA ARG A 260 -10.94 0.55 -3.10
C ARG A 260 -9.52 0.64 -2.51
N GLY A 261 -9.20 -0.24 -1.56
CA GLY A 261 -7.86 -0.36 -0.94
C GLY A 261 -6.72 -0.57 -1.95
N ASN A 262 -7.05 -0.93 -3.18
CA ASN A 262 -6.09 -1.12 -4.28
C ASN A 262 -5.48 0.19 -4.79
N GLU A 263 -6.18 1.32 -4.60
CA GLU A 263 -5.72 2.63 -5.07
C GLU A 263 -4.61 3.21 -4.17
N LYS A 264 -4.40 2.63 -2.98
CA LYS A 264 -3.45 3.07 -1.95
C LYS A 264 -2.64 1.93 -1.33
N GLY A 265 -2.31 0.92 -2.13
CA GLY A 265 -1.65 -0.29 -1.62
C GLY A 265 -0.24 -0.05 -1.06
N TYR A 266 0.45 1.00 -1.49
CA TYR A 266 1.83 1.26 -1.10
C TYR A 266 1.94 1.81 0.31
N VAL A 267 1.23 2.90 0.64
CA VAL A 267 1.38 3.56 1.94
C VAL A 267 0.81 2.75 3.09
N GLU A 268 -0.27 1.99 2.89
CA GLU A 268 -0.81 1.10 3.93
C GLU A 268 0.21 0.00 4.30
N ASN A 269 0.83 -0.62 3.29
CA ASN A 269 1.89 -1.59 3.50
C ASN A 269 3.14 -0.94 4.11
N SER A 270 3.52 0.25 3.65
CA SER A 270 4.65 1.01 4.16
C SER A 270 4.47 1.39 5.63
N GLY A 271 3.28 1.85 6.03
CA GLY A 271 2.98 2.17 7.41
C GLY A 271 2.96 0.96 8.33
N LYS A 272 2.49 -0.20 7.86
CA LYS A 272 2.55 -1.46 8.61
C LYS A 272 3.99 -1.96 8.75
N TYR A 273 4.75 -1.92 7.66
CA TYR A 273 6.17 -2.31 7.65
C TYR A 273 6.97 -1.44 8.61
N THR A 274 6.87 -0.12 8.50
CA THR A 274 7.65 0.80 9.31
C THR A 274 7.32 0.72 10.79
N ARG A 275 6.05 0.55 11.18
CA ARG A 275 5.68 0.30 12.59
C ARG A 275 6.32 -0.97 13.13
N GLY A 276 6.32 -2.05 12.36
CA GLY A 276 6.96 -3.30 12.74
C GLY A 276 8.47 -3.17 12.85
N GLU A 277 9.11 -2.58 11.86
CA GLU A 277 10.56 -2.47 11.77
C GLU A 277 11.14 -1.50 12.81
N LEU A 278 10.52 -0.32 12.98
CA LEU A 278 11.05 0.69 13.88
C LEU A 278 10.72 0.42 15.35
N PHE A 279 9.49 0.02 15.65
CA PHE A 279 8.97 0.12 17.02
C PHE A 279 8.58 -1.19 17.68
N SER A 280 8.72 -2.34 17.00
CA SER A 280 8.39 -3.64 17.59
C SER A 280 9.37 -4.07 18.71
N LEU A 281 10.64 -3.77 18.57
CA LEU A 281 11.69 -4.12 19.50
C LEU A 281 12.27 -2.90 20.23
N HIS A 282 12.04 -1.69 19.73
CA HIS A 282 12.56 -0.44 20.28
C HIS A 282 11.43 0.56 20.46
N TYR A 283 10.80 0.59 21.63
CA TYR A 283 9.62 1.41 21.90
C TYR A 283 9.78 2.35 23.10
N LYS A 284 10.96 2.37 23.76
CA LYS A 284 11.27 3.18 24.94
C LYS A 284 12.27 4.27 24.60
N PHE A 285 11.93 5.51 24.93
CA PHE A 285 12.76 6.68 24.69
C PHE A 285 12.78 7.59 25.92
N LYS A 286 13.91 8.27 26.17
CA LYS A 286 14.06 9.20 27.29
C LYS A 286 13.27 10.51 27.05
N ASN A 287 13.22 10.97 25.81
CA ASN A 287 12.54 12.20 25.41
C ASN A 287 12.22 12.18 23.91
N ILE A 288 11.51 13.21 23.46
CA ILE A 288 11.08 13.37 22.06
C ILE A 288 12.28 13.57 21.12
N ASP A 289 13.36 14.23 21.58
CA ASP A 289 14.54 14.48 20.74
C ASP A 289 15.25 13.16 20.40
N GLN A 290 15.38 12.27 21.40
CA GLN A 290 15.93 10.91 21.18
C GLN A 290 15.06 10.13 20.21
N LEU A 291 13.73 10.20 20.34
CA LEU A 291 12.80 9.55 19.44
C LEU A 291 12.96 10.07 18.00
N ASN A 292 13.03 11.38 17.80
CA ASN A 292 13.22 11.99 16.50
C ASN A 292 14.57 11.64 15.87
N ALA A 293 15.64 11.63 16.66
CA ALA A 293 16.96 11.19 16.19
C ALA A 293 16.93 9.73 15.73
N TYR A 294 16.32 8.85 16.51
CA TYR A 294 16.13 7.44 16.16
C TYR A 294 15.35 7.26 14.85
N ILE A 295 14.23 8.00 14.69
CA ILE A 295 13.43 7.93 13.46
C ILE A 295 14.25 8.37 12.25
N ASN A 296 15.03 9.45 12.37
CA ASN A 296 15.85 9.94 11.27
C ASN A 296 16.93 8.92 10.87
N GLU A 297 17.60 8.30 11.84
CA GLU A 297 18.59 7.23 11.60
C GLU A 297 17.95 6.05 10.89
N LYS A 298 16.86 5.53 11.44
CA LYS A 298 16.16 4.37 10.89
C LYS A 298 15.52 4.64 9.53
N MET A 299 15.07 5.86 9.28
CA MET A 299 14.56 6.25 7.97
C MET A 299 15.64 6.18 6.88
N LEU A 300 16.90 6.47 7.21
CA LEU A 300 18.03 6.29 6.29
C LEU A 300 18.28 4.80 6.02
N GLU A 301 18.28 3.96 7.05
CA GLU A 301 18.48 2.51 6.91
C GLU A 301 17.41 1.85 6.04
N ILE A 302 16.13 2.10 6.31
CA ILE A 302 15.02 1.47 5.56
C ILE A 302 14.96 1.92 4.10
N ASN A 303 15.49 3.12 3.80
CA ASN A 303 15.49 3.69 2.45
C ASN A 303 16.80 3.47 1.69
N GLU A 304 17.79 2.81 2.26
CA GLU A 304 19.12 2.64 1.63
C GLU A 304 19.03 2.18 0.17
N LYS A 305 18.17 1.18 -0.10
CA LYS A 305 17.97 0.64 -1.46
C LYS A 305 17.12 1.53 -2.37
N SER A 306 16.36 2.44 -1.79
CA SER A 306 15.42 3.31 -2.50
C SER A 306 16.03 4.68 -2.85
N LEU A 307 17.15 5.06 -2.24
CA LEU A 307 17.74 6.39 -2.38
C LEU A 307 18.03 6.76 -3.84
N MET A 308 18.64 5.86 -4.59
CA MET A 308 19.03 6.14 -5.99
C MET A 308 17.81 6.39 -6.89
N GLU A 309 16.73 5.63 -6.69
CA GLU A 309 15.49 5.84 -7.44
C GLU A 309 14.73 7.09 -6.93
N PHE A 310 14.83 7.39 -5.64
CA PHE A 310 14.24 8.60 -5.08
C PHE A 310 14.90 9.87 -5.60
N GLU A 311 16.22 9.88 -5.84
CA GLU A 311 16.90 11.01 -6.49
C GLU A 311 16.34 11.30 -7.89
N LYS A 312 15.96 10.25 -8.65
CA LYS A 312 15.30 10.43 -9.95
C LYS A 312 13.90 11.02 -9.82
N GLU A 313 13.15 10.65 -8.77
CA GLU A 313 11.84 11.25 -8.48
C GLU A 313 11.99 12.73 -8.10
N LYS A 314 12.89 13.06 -7.19
CA LYS A 314 13.14 14.44 -6.76
C LYS A 314 13.51 15.36 -7.93
N ALA A 315 14.27 14.85 -8.90
CA ALA A 315 14.65 15.62 -10.10
C ALA A 315 13.46 16.06 -10.97
N LYS A 316 12.27 15.46 -10.75
CA LYS A 316 11.03 15.80 -11.44
C LYS A 316 10.07 16.65 -10.61
N TYR A 317 10.37 16.87 -9.33
CA TYR A 317 9.53 17.69 -8.46
C TYR A 317 9.60 19.17 -8.84
N HIS A 318 8.49 19.87 -8.60
CA HIS A 318 8.44 21.32 -8.75
C HIS A 318 9.30 21.99 -7.67
N SER A 319 9.79 23.20 -7.97
CA SER A 319 10.56 24.00 -7.00
C SER A 319 9.71 24.36 -5.78
N LEU A 320 10.36 24.41 -4.61
CA LEU A 320 9.73 24.90 -3.39
C LEU A 320 9.39 26.38 -3.49
N PRO A 321 8.32 26.85 -2.85
CA PRO A 321 8.07 28.26 -2.65
C PRO A 321 9.19 28.88 -1.77
N ILE A 322 9.39 30.19 -1.89
CA ILE A 322 10.43 30.92 -1.13
C ILE A 322 10.25 30.80 0.39
N HIS A 323 9.00 30.79 0.84
CA HIS A 323 8.63 30.63 2.25
C HIS A 323 7.70 29.45 2.39
N ASP A 324 7.73 28.79 3.57
CA ASP A 324 6.74 27.78 3.85
C ASP A 324 5.36 28.35 4.10
N TYR A 325 4.36 27.53 3.85
CA TYR A 325 2.98 27.87 4.17
C TYR A 325 2.81 28.10 5.68
N THR A 326 2.27 29.25 6.04
CA THR A 326 2.00 29.58 7.44
C THR A 326 0.79 28.80 7.94
N ILE A 327 1.03 27.90 8.88
CA ILE A 327 -0.03 27.13 9.53
C ILE A 327 -0.59 27.95 10.66
N GLY A 328 -1.78 28.53 10.48
CA GLY A 328 -2.46 29.34 11.47
C GLY A 328 -3.96 29.44 11.20
N ASP A 329 -4.71 29.91 12.20
CA ASP A 329 -6.11 30.22 12.06
C ASP A 329 -6.25 31.64 11.49
N PHE A 330 -7.00 31.80 10.42
CA PHE A 330 -7.25 33.08 9.78
C PHE A 330 -8.76 33.37 9.81
N GLY A 331 -9.12 34.62 10.02
CA GLY A 331 -10.52 35.00 10.00
C GLY A 331 -10.76 36.48 9.74
N LEU A 332 -12.04 36.78 9.55
CA LEU A 332 -12.56 38.14 9.48
C LEU A 332 -13.46 38.33 10.69
N VAL A 333 -13.33 39.48 11.35
CA VAL A 333 -14.14 39.81 12.52
C VAL A 333 -14.49 41.29 12.47
N ARG A 334 -15.70 41.63 12.89
CA ARG A 334 -16.14 43.02 13.03
C ARG A 334 -15.72 43.55 14.38
N VAL A 335 -15.10 44.72 14.41
CA VAL A 335 -14.78 45.45 15.63
C VAL A 335 -16.10 45.99 16.22
N ASP A 336 -16.30 45.82 17.52
CA ASP A 336 -17.53 46.30 18.20
C ASP A 336 -17.74 47.81 17.96
N SER A 337 -19.01 48.20 17.75
CA SER A 337 -19.35 49.56 17.42
C SER A 337 -19.31 50.56 18.58
N LYS A 338 -19.19 50.05 19.84
CA LYS A 338 -19.15 50.87 21.05
C LYS A 338 -17.84 50.75 21.82
N TYR A 339 -17.23 49.56 21.71
CA TYR A 339 -16.06 49.24 22.53
C TYR A 339 -14.96 48.74 21.64
N SER A 340 -13.95 49.42 21.43
CA SER A 340 -12.77 49.13 20.58
C SER A 340 -12.15 47.73 20.77
N TYR A 341 -12.97 46.67 20.61
CA TYR A 341 -12.53 45.28 20.70
C TYR A 341 -13.13 44.39 19.60
N ALA A 342 -12.46 43.28 19.31
CA ALA A 342 -12.97 42.20 18.49
C ALA A 342 -13.10 40.92 19.31
N LEU A 343 -14.18 40.15 19.09
CA LEU A 343 -14.42 38.83 19.72
C LEU A 343 -13.90 37.75 18.79
N VAL A 344 -12.87 37.01 19.21
CA VAL A 344 -12.38 35.85 18.48
C VAL A 344 -12.40 34.62 19.37
N GLY A 345 -13.19 33.62 18.98
CA GLY A 345 -13.53 32.50 19.85
C GLY A 345 -14.31 32.98 21.10
N THR A 346 -13.72 32.80 22.27
CA THR A 346 -14.29 33.28 23.55
C THR A 346 -13.60 34.49 24.15
N ASN A 347 -12.59 35.02 23.49
CA ASN A 347 -11.73 36.09 24.01
C ASN A 347 -11.95 37.41 23.30
N TYR A 348 -11.89 38.51 24.08
CA TYR A 348 -11.96 39.87 23.60
C TYR A 348 -10.54 40.43 23.46
N TYR A 349 -10.29 41.07 22.32
CA TYR A 349 -8.99 41.66 21.99
C TYR A 349 -9.17 43.13 21.64
N SER A 350 -8.43 44.04 22.29
CA SER A 350 -8.48 45.44 21.98
C SER A 350 -7.95 45.72 20.57
N ILE A 351 -8.65 46.60 19.86
CA ILE A 351 -8.31 47.08 18.52
C ILE A 351 -8.19 48.58 18.58
N PRO A 352 -7.30 49.24 17.77
CA PRO A 352 -7.24 50.72 17.74
C PRO A 352 -8.61 51.35 17.42
N GLU A 353 -8.93 52.47 18.09
CA GLU A 353 -10.24 53.12 18.03
C GLU A 353 -10.68 53.51 16.62
N GLU A 354 -9.71 53.83 15.76
CA GLU A 354 -9.95 54.22 14.37
C GLU A 354 -10.63 53.12 13.52
N TYR A 355 -10.70 51.85 14.01
CA TYR A 355 -11.29 50.71 13.34
C TYR A 355 -12.62 50.26 13.93
N VAL A 356 -13.19 51.04 14.87
CA VAL A 356 -14.50 50.76 15.48
C VAL A 356 -15.57 50.62 14.41
N GLY A 357 -16.33 49.53 14.49
CA GLY A 357 -17.38 49.23 13.52
C GLY A 357 -16.92 48.73 12.15
N GLU A 358 -15.63 48.55 11.95
CA GLU A 358 -15.04 48.02 10.71
C GLU A 358 -14.79 46.52 10.77
N ASP A 359 -14.68 45.91 9.61
CA ASP A 359 -14.24 44.54 9.47
C ASP A 359 -12.71 44.46 9.35
N VAL A 360 -12.08 43.75 10.28
CA VAL A 360 -10.62 43.52 10.32
C VAL A 360 -10.31 42.03 10.20
N ARG A 361 -9.20 41.72 9.59
CA ARG A 361 -8.71 40.34 9.52
C ARG A 361 -7.83 40.02 10.71
N TYR A 362 -7.82 38.75 11.10
CA TYR A 362 -6.88 38.28 12.11
C TYR A 362 -6.17 37.00 11.65
N THR A 363 -5.01 36.77 12.22
CA THR A 363 -4.30 35.50 12.12
C THR A 363 -3.81 35.08 13.49
N ILE A 364 -3.89 33.77 13.80
CA ILE A 364 -3.37 33.20 15.04
C ILE A 364 -2.23 32.25 14.66
N ILE A 365 -1.02 32.58 15.12
CA ILE A 365 0.19 31.79 14.85
C ILE A 365 0.96 31.69 16.17
N ASN A 366 1.29 30.46 16.61
CA ASN A 366 2.07 30.19 17.82
C ASN A 366 1.53 30.94 19.06
N ASP A 367 0.22 30.91 19.30
CA ASP A 367 -0.46 31.58 20.42
C ASP A 367 -0.39 33.11 20.40
N VAL A 368 -0.05 33.70 19.28
CA VAL A 368 -0.15 35.14 19.04
C VAL A 368 -1.26 35.40 18.05
N ILE A 369 -2.21 36.26 18.40
CA ILE A 369 -3.20 36.78 17.48
C ILE A 369 -2.76 38.17 16.97
N VAL A 370 -2.76 38.33 15.66
CA VAL A 370 -2.41 39.61 15.01
C VAL A 370 -3.62 40.07 14.21
N PHE A 371 -4.06 41.29 14.43
CA PHE A 371 -5.13 41.93 13.65
C PHE A 371 -4.50 42.85 12.60
N TYR A 372 -5.09 42.82 11.40
CA TYR A 372 -4.59 43.59 10.26
C TYR A 372 -5.73 44.01 9.33
N LYS A 373 -5.51 45.11 8.63
CA LYS A 373 -6.39 45.60 7.56
C LYS A 373 -5.55 45.73 6.29
N ASN A 374 -5.99 45.07 5.23
CA ASN A 374 -5.17 44.85 4.03
C ASN A 374 -3.85 44.17 4.40
N THR A 375 -2.73 44.86 4.27
CA THR A 375 -1.37 44.40 4.67
C THR A 375 -0.82 45.07 5.89
N LYS A 376 -1.54 46.09 6.48
CA LYS A 376 -1.11 46.84 7.64
C LYS A 376 -1.48 46.10 8.92
N GLU A 377 -0.50 45.77 9.76
CA GLU A 377 -0.74 45.30 11.12
C GLU A 377 -1.36 46.41 11.96
N LEU A 378 -2.41 46.11 12.71
CA LEU A 378 -3.10 47.02 13.61
C LEU A 378 -2.63 46.86 15.06
N CYS A 379 -2.64 45.61 15.52
CA CYS A 379 -2.21 45.22 16.85
C CYS A 379 -1.98 43.70 16.94
N ARG A 380 -1.25 43.28 18.00
CA ARG A 380 -1.05 41.88 18.33
C ARG A 380 -1.25 41.62 19.80
N HIS A 381 -1.75 40.43 20.14
CA HIS A 381 -2.00 40.00 21.50
C HIS A 381 -1.55 38.55 21.69
N LYS A 382 -1.27 38.16 22.91
CA LYS A 382 -1.11 36.77 23.30
C LYS A 382 -2.47 36.16 23.42
N LYS A 383 -2.68 34.94 22.90
CA LYS A 383 -3.94 34.20 22.97
C LYS A 383 -4.20 33.66 24.36
#